data_e225fadce6a3178a8981d1975b9b9679
#
_entry.id   e225fadce6a3178a8981d1975b9b9679
#
_cell.length_a   1.000
_cell.length_b   1.000
_cell.length_c   1.000
_cell.angle_alpha   90.00
_cell.angle_beta   90.00
_cell.angle_gamma   90.00
#
_symmetry.space_group_name_H-M   'P 1'
#
loop_
_entity.id
_entity.type
_entity.pdbx_description
1 polymer ?
#
loop_
_entity_poly.entity_id
_entity_poly.type
_entity_poly.pdbx_seq_one_letter_code
_entity_poly.pdbx_strand_id
1 'polypeptide(L)'
;IQDHILFAREGCYVSGSRGIITEMLTRKVLSGEITSLTPLMRGVRNSNNAIRIPLMAFLYRTLGPTRFVKGCNMAFWRNDLIRVNGYDESFCGWGREDSELAIRLDNSGVRQRCMKFRGVVFHLHHGKCERNSLSANEERYQQTIREHRTRCEIGLTRHLGETDQTRTPEPEVKIPVPASAGH
;
A
#
# COMPACT_ATOMS: atom_id res chain seq x y z
N ILE A 1 4.05 -4.08 10.52
CA ILE A 1 2.61 -4.32 10.75
C ILE A 1 2.08 -3.40 11.85
N GLN A 2 2.71 -3.30 13.03
CA GLN A 2 2.23 -2.43 14.12
C GLN A 2 1.93 -0.98 13.70
N ASP A 3 2.83 -0.37 12.92
CA ASP A 3 2.61 1.00 12.45
C ASP A 3 1.37 1.11 11.53
N HIS A 4 1.08 0.09 10.71
CA HIS A 4 -0.13 0.05 9.88
C HIS A 4 -1.39 -0.04 10.74
N ILE A 5 -1.37 -0.88 11.79
CA ILE A 5 -2.48 -1.00 12.74
C ILE A 5 -2.75 0.35 13.44
N LEU A 6 -1.70 1.02 13.91
CA LEU A 6 -1.82 2.34 14.56
C LEU A 6 -2.38 3.43 13.63
N PHE A 7 -2.18 3.28 12.32
CA PHE A 7 -2.69 4.22 11.32
C PHE A 7 -4.01 3.76 10.71
N ALA A 8 -4.46 2.55 10.98
CA ALA A 8 -5.73 2.04 10.48
C ALA A 8 -6.89 2.93 10.97
N ARG A 9 -7.83 3.18 10.08
CA ARG A 9 -9.08 3.89 10.35
C ARG A 9 -10.13 3.38 9.38
N GLU A 10 -11.35 3.20 9.85
CA GLU A 10 -12.48 2.86 8.98
C GLU A 10 -12.68 3.90 7.88
N GLY A 11 -13.09 3.45 6.73
CA GLY A 11 -13.21 4.29 5.54
C GLY A 11 -11.89 4.81 4.98
N CYS A 12 -10.76 4.26 5.44
CA CYS A 12 -9.44 4.62 4.95
C CYS A 12 -8.57 3.39 4.68
N TYR A 13 -7.74 3.48 3.64
CA TYR A 13 -6.58 2.61 3.48
C TYR A 13 -5.29 3.36 3.79
N VAL A 14 -4.28 2.64 4.25
CA VAL A 14 -2.98 3.24 4.62
C VAL A 14 -2.00 3.01 3.48
N SER A 15 -1.26 4.05 3.10
CA SER A 15 -0.11 3.94 2.22
C SER A 15 1.13 4.56 2.86
N GLY A 16 2.23 3.82 2.81
CA GLY A 16 3.50 4.25 3.40
C GLY A 16 4.56 4.57 2.35
N SER A 17 5.67 5.06 2.83
CA SER A 17 6.85 5.37 2.02
C SER A 17 7.81 4.18 1.96
N ARG A 18 8.78 4.24 1.03
CA ARG A 18 9.83 3.23 0.89
C ARG A 18 11.21 3.84 0.66
N GLY A 19 12.23 3.29 1.32
CA GLY A 19 13.60 3.37 0.88
C GLY A 19 13.87 2.35 -0.23
N ILE A 20 14.84 2.59 -1.09
CA ILE A 20 15.25 1.66 -2.14
C ILE A 20 16.70 1.24 -1.83
N ILE A 21 16.98 -0.06 -1.87
CA ILE A 21 18.36 -0.52 -1.66
C ILE A 21 18.99 -1.04 -2.95
N THR A 22 20.30 -0.88 -3.03
CA THR A 22 21.09 -1.34 -4.17
C THR A 22 21.16 -2.87 -4.23
N GLU A 23 21.54 -3.40 -5.39
CA GLU A 23 21.73 -4.84 -5.58
C GLU A 23 22.72 -5.44 -4.58
N MET A 24 23.86 -4.78 -4.37
CA MET A 24 24.87 -5.24 -3.41
C MET A 24 24.31 -5.33 -1.99
N LEU A 25 23.55 -4.30 -1.56
CA LEU A 25 22.94 -4.30 -0.23
C LEU A 25 21.82 -5.33 -0.13
N THR A 26 21.06 -5.55 -1.21
CA THR A 26 20.05 -6.62 -1.30
C THR A 26 20.68 -8.00 -1.10
N ARG A 27 21.80 -8.30 -1.76
CA ARG A 27 22.51 -9.57 -1.60
C ARG A 27 22.94 -9.82 -0.15
N LYS A 28 23.45 -8.79 0.53
CA LYS A 28 23.86 -8.85 1.94
C LYS A 28 22.70 -9.10 2.90
N VAL A 29 21.53 -8.52 2.60
CA VAL A 29 20.31 -8.77 3.36
C VAL A 29 19.82 -10.21 3.15
N LEU A 30 19.80 -10.68 1.90
CA LEU A 30 19.34 -12.03 1.58
C LEU A 30 20.28 -13.13 2.09
N SER A 31 21.59 -12.86 2.18
CA SER A 31 22.57 -13.79 2.78
C SER A 31 22.56 -13.79 4.32
N GLY A 32 21.82 -12.89 4.95
CA GLY A 32 21.80 -12.74 6.40
C GLY A 32 23.00 -11.98 6.98
N GLU A 33 23.93 -11.50 6.12
CA GLU A 33 25.07 -10.67 6.56
C GLU A 33 24.59 -9.36 7.22
N ILE A 34 23.47 -8.82 6.75
CA ILE A 34 22.84 -7.63 7.31
C ILE A 34 21.40 -7.96 7.70
N THR A 35 21.11 -7.84 8.99
CA THR A 35 19.76 -8.12 9.55
C THR A 35 18.97 -6.86 9.87
N SER A 36 19.60 -5.69 9.81
CA SER A 36 18.94 -4.40 10.08
C SER A 36 19.38 -3.35 9.08
N LEU A 37 18.43 -2.58 8.59
CA LEU A 37 18.65 -1.50 7.63
C LEU A 37 18.33 -0.14 8.25
N THR A 38 19.20 0.85 7.99
CA THR A 38 18.98 2.23 8.41
C THR A 38 19.02 3.18 7.20
N PRO A 39 18.35 4.35 7.27
CA PRO A 39 18.31 5.29 6.16
C PRO A 39 19.68 5.79 5.70
N LEU A 40 20.66 5.83 6.62
CA LEU A 40 22.00 6.39 6.38
C LEU A 40 23.00 5.36 5.83
N MET A 41 22.62 4.10 5.71
CA MET A 41 23.51 3.06 5.19
C MET A 41 23.87 3.32 3.73
N ARG A 42 25.16 3.10 3.41
CA ARG A 42 25.62 3.14 2.03
C ARG A 42 24.86 2.11 1.19
N GLY A 43 24.27 2.56 0.08
CA GLY A 43 23.42 1.72 -0.78
C GLY A 43 21.93 1.89 -0.53
N VAL A 44 21.51 2.72 0.42
CA VAL A 44 20.11 3.14 0.58
C VAL A 44 19.87 4.41 -0.24
N ARG A 45 18.89 4.37 -1.12
CA ARG A 45 18.38 5.51 -1.92
C ARG A 45 17.03 5.96 -1.38
N ASN A 46 16.65 7.20 -1.64
CA ASN A 46 15.42 7.81 -1.08
C ASN A 46 15.39 7.72 0.45
N SER A 47 16.51 7.94 1.10
CA SER A 47 16.70 7.79 2.54
C SER A 47 15.72 8.65 3.36
N ASN A 48 15.33 9.84 2.87
CA ASN A 48 14.32 10.70 3.46
C ASN A 48 12.94 10.03 3.59
N ASN A 49 12.64 9.03 2.76
CA ASN A 49 11.43 8.21 2.85
C ASN A 49 11.59 6.99 3.77
N ALA A 50 12.78 6.75 4.27
CA ALA A 50 13.08 5.66 5.21
C ALA A 50 13.36 6.16 6.63
N ILE A 51 13.20 7.45 6.89
CA ILE A 51 13.36 8.05 8.22
C ILE A 51 12.16 7.66 9.10
N ARG A 52 12.46 7.21 10.32
CA ARG A 52 11.45 6.85 11.32
C ARG A 52 11.51 7.84 12.48
N ILE A 53 10.50 8.71 12.59
CA ILE A 53 10.33 9.68 13.68
C ILE A 53 8.87 9.60 14.15
N PRO A 54 8.57 8.71 15.12
CA PRO A 54 7.18 8.41 15.51
C PRO A 54 6.36 9.63 15.91
N LEU A 55 6.95 10.60 16.60
CA LEU A 55 6.26 11.81 17.01
C LEU A 55 5.83 12.66 15.80
N MET A 56 6.71 12.82 14.81
CA MET A 56 6.41 13.57 13.59
C MET A 56 5.30 12.91 12.75
N ALA A 57 5.12 11.60 12.85
CA ALA A 57 4.10 10.90 12.09
C ALA A 57 2.66 11.35 12.41
N PHE A 58 2.42 11.82 13.63
CA PHE A 58 1.11 12.36 14.02
C PHE A 58 0.84 13.73 13.41
N LEU A 59 1.88 14.54 13.21
CA LEU A 59 1.77 15.87 12.59
C LEU A 59 1.57 15.78 11.07
N TYR A 60 2.09 14.72 10.44
CA TYR A 60 2.03 14.50 9.00
C TYR A 60 0.89 13.55 8.56
N ARG A 61 -0.18 13.49 9.34
CA ARG A 61 -1.39 12.79 8.92
C ARG A 61 -2.07 13.59 7.81
N THR A 62 -1.91 13.18 6.59
CA THR A 62 -2.63 13.79 5.49
C THR A 62 -3.75 12.87 5.03
N LEU A 63 -4.95 13.40 5.02
CA LEU A 63 -6.07 12.89 4.23
C LEU A 63 -6.06 13.70 2.95
N GLY A 64 -5.89 13.06 1.84
CA GLY A 64 -5.80 13.76 0.56
C GLY A 64 -6.26 12.91 -0.60
N PRO A 65 -6.40 13.52 -1.78
CA PRO A 65 -6.70 12.77 -2.98
C PRO A 65 -5.61 11.72 -3.22
N THR A 66 -6.03 10.58 -3.73
CA THR A 66 -5.18 9.44 -4.06
C THR A 66 -4.05 9.84 -5.00
N ARG A 67 -2.84 9.98 -4.47
CA ARG A 67 -1.66 10.33 -5.25
C ARG A 67 -0.47 9.47 -4.80
N PHE A 68 0.30 8.99 -5.77
CA PHE A 68 1.60 8.35 -5.54
C PHE A 68 1.61 7.17 -4.55
N VAL A 69 0.66 6.26 -4.71
CA VAL A 69 0.66 5.00 -3.96
C VAL A 69 1.82 4.11 -4.39
N LYS A 70 2.24 3.23 -3.48
CA LYS A 70 3.30 2.24 -3.70
C LYS A 70 2.79 0.90 -3.20
N GLY A 71 2.46 -0.02 -4.08
CA GLY A 71 1.89 -1.32 -3.76
C GLY A 71 2.68 -2.11 -2.72
N CYS A 72 4.00 -1.92 -2.69
CA CYS A 72 4.85 -2.57 -1.69
C CYS A 72 4.64 -2.08 -0.24
N ASN A 73 3.86 -1.03 0.00
CA ASN A 73 3.61 -0.48 1.33
C ASN A 73 2.20 0.10 1.45
N MET A 74 1.21 -0.76 1.34
CA MET A 74 -0.21 -0.44 1.50
C MET A 74 -0.87 -1.41 2.47
N ALA A 75 -1.88 -0.95 3.19
CA ALA A 75 -2.73 -1.78 4.03
C ALA A 75 -4.19 -1.37 3.87
N PHE A 76 -5.07 -2.37 3.79
CA PHE A 76 -6.48 -2.22 3.49
C PHE A 76 -7.32 -2.97 4.51
N TRP A 77 -8.54 -2.54 4.69
CA TRP A 77 -9.56 -3.39 5.30
C TRP A 77 -10.00 -4.45 4.30
N ARG A 78 -10.14 -5.69 4.77
CA ARG A 78 -10.55 -6.82 3.93
C ARG A 78 -11.87 -6.55 3.18
N ASN A 79 -12.84 -5.99 3.89
CA ASN A 79 -14.15 -5.69 3.32
C ASN A 79 -14.09 -4.63 2.20
N ASP A 80 -13.20 -3.64 2.33
CA ASP A 80 -13.00 -2.64 1.28
C ASP A 80 -12.38 -3.27 0.03
N LEU A 81 -11.40 -4.19 0.18
CA LEU A 81 -10.84 -4.93 -0.96
C LEU A 81 -11.89 -5.81 -1.64
N ILE A 82 -12.72 -6.53 -0.89
CA ILE A 82 -13.81 -7.35 -1.45
C ILE A 82 -14.80 -6.47 -2.22
N ARG A 83 -15.18 -5.34 -1.66
CA ARG A 83 -16.11 -4.40 -2.26
C ARG A 83 -15.63 -3.89 -3.61
N VAL A 84 -14.37 -3.53 -3.73
CA VAL A 84 -13.78 -3.05 -4.99
C VAL A 84 -13.26 -4.18 -5.89
N ASN A 85 -13.37 -5.44 -5.45
CA ASN A 85 -12.87 -6.63 -6.15
C ASN A 85 -11.33 -6.77 -6.22
N GLY A 86 -10.59 -6.18 -5.25
CA GLY A 86 -9.14 -6.31 -5.20
C GLY A 86 -8.42 -5.63 -6.37
N TYR A 87 -7.26 -6.15 -6.72
CA TYR A 87 -6.52 -5.73 -7.93
C TYR A 87 -7.26 -6.19 -9.18
N ASP A 88 -7.23 -5.36 -10.22
CA ASP A 88 -7.75 -5.73 -11.54
C ASP A 88 -6.70 -6.59 -12.28
N GLU A 89 -7.04 -7.86 -12.49
CA GLU A 89 -6.17 -8.85 -13.12
C GLU A 89 -6.01 -8.64 -14.63
N SER A 90 -6.71 -7.69 -15.22
CA SER A 90 -6.51 -7.30 -16.62
C SER A 90 -5.23 -6.47 -16.83
N PHE A 91 -4.63 -5.96 -15.74
CA PHE A 91 -3.32 -5.29 -15.79
C PHE A 91 -2.21 -6.32 -15.98
N CYS A 92 -1.55 -6.27 -17.11
CA CYS A 92 -0.43 -7.15 -17.44
C CYS A 92 0.91 -6.41 -17.32
N GLY A 93 1.91 -7.08 -16.77
CA GLY A 93 3.25 -6.51 -16.61
C GLY A 93 3.28 -5.39 -15.58
N TRP A 94 4.12 -4.40 -15.79
CA TRP A 94 4.37 -3.35 -14.82
C TRP A 94 3.60 -2.06 -15.14
N GLY A 95 2.95 -1.50 -14.11
CA GLY A 95 2.54 -0.09 -14.07
C GLY A 95 1.03 0.14 -13.98
N ARG A 96 0.67 1.08 -13.13
CA ARG A 96 -0.67 1.61 -12.85
C ARG A 96 -1.61 0.74 -12.04
N GLU A 97 -1.34 -0.54 -11.81
CA GLU A 97 -2.16 -1.45 -11.03
C GLU A 97 -2.46 -0.93 -9.62
N ASP A 98 -1.44 -0.42 -8.91
CA ASP A 98 -1.58 0.16 -7.57
C ASP A 98 -2.43 1.45 -7.59
N SER A 99 -2.17 2.29 -8.59
CA SER A 99 -2.86 3.58 -8.74
C SER A 99 -4.32 3.38 -9.11
N GLU A 100 -4.60 2.38 -9.94
CA GLU A 100 -5.95 2.05 -10.38
C GLU A 100 -6.81 1.53 -9.22
N LEU A 101 -6.28 0.58 -8.42
CA LEU A 101 -6.92 0.11 -7.20
C LEU A 101 -7.23 1.29 -6.25
N ALA A 102 -6.27 2.19 -6.08
CA ALA A 102 -6.42 3.35 -5.21
C ALA A 102 -7.53 4.30 -5.69
N ILE A 103 -7.68 4.51 -7.00
CA ILE A 103 -8.79 5.31 -7.58
C ILE A 103 -10.13 4.62 -7.32
N ARG A 104 -10.24 3.29 -7.52
CA ARG A 104 -11.51 2.58 -7.23
C ARG A 104 -11.88 2.66 -5.75
N LEU A 105 -10.92 2.58 -4.85
CA LEU A 105 -11.15 2.79 -3.42
C LEU A 105 -11.66 4.20 -3.16
N ASP A 106 -11.02 5.23 -3.71
CA ASP A 106 -11.44 6.63 -3.55
C ASP A 106 -12.84 6.88 -4.11
N ASN A 107 -13.14 6.37 -5.31
CA ASN A 107 -14.47 6.41 -5.91
C ASN A 107 -15.53 5.69 -5.04
N SER A 108 -15.12 4.69 -4.25
CA SER A 108 -15.98 3.97 -3.30
C SER A 108 -16.09 4.65 -1.93
N GLY A 109 -15.50 5.82 -1.76
CA GLY A 109 -15.50 6.58 -0.50
C GLY A 109 -14.41 6.17 0.50
N VAL A 110 -13.49 5.25 0.14
CA VAL A 110 -12.36 4.84 0.98
C VAL A 110 -11.17 5.75 0.72
N ARG A 111 -10.82 6.56 1.69
CA ARG A 111 -9.80 7.61 1.54
C ARG A 111 -8.38 7.12 1.80
N GLN A 112 -7.43 7.67 1.06
CA GLN A 112 -6.01 7.45 1.33
C GLN A 112 -5.59 8.12 2.63
N ARG A 113 -4.88 7.36 3.47
CA ARG A 113 -4.20 7.87 4.65
C ARG A 113 -2.70 7.65 4.51
N CYS A 114 -1.97 8.74 4.28
CA CYS A 114 -0.53 8.67 4.10
C CYS A 114 0.18 8.49 5.45
N MET A 115 1.05 7.48 5.50
CA MET A 115 1.90 7.19 6.66
C MET A 115 3.34 7.60 6.34
N LYS A 116 3.78 8.73 6.88
CA LYS A 116 5.16 9.20 6.80
C LYS A 116 5.83 9.10 8.16
N PHE A 117 7.11 8.87 8.21
CA PHE A 117 7.92 8.69 9.42
C PHE A 117 7.57 7.47 10.29
N ARG A 118 6.71 6.60 9.80
CA ARG A 118 6.38 5.27 10.35
C ARG A 118 6.13 4.28 9.22
N GLY A 119 6.02 2.98 9.56
CA GLY A 119 5.77 1.93 8.58
C GLY A 119 6.79 1.91 7.44
N VAL A 120 8.04 2.20 7.75
CA VAL A 120 9.11 2.25 6.76
C VAL A 120 9.37 0.84 6.20
N VAL A 121 9.44 0.73 4.88
CA VAL A 121 9.89 -0.48 4.19
C VAL A 121 11.12 -0.17 3.34
N PHE A 122 11.97 -1.18 3.14
CA PHE A 122 13.09 -1.12 2.22
C PHE A 122 12.79 -2.05 1.04
N HIS A 123 12.73 -1.46 -0.15
CA HIS A 123 12.46 -2.19 -1.37
C HIS A 123 13.75 -2.81 -1.88
N LEU A 124 13.79 -4.13 -1.92
CA LEU A 124 14.91 -4.91 -2.41
C LEU A 124 15.13 -4.65 -3.90
N HIS A 125 16.38 -4.67 -4.34
CA HIS A 125 16.69 -4.59 -5.76
C HIS A 125 16.23 -5.86 -6.47
N HIS A 126 15.57 -5.68 -7.60
CA HIS A 126 15.23 -6.75 -8.54
C HIS A 126 15.41 -6.25 -9.97
N GLY A 127 15.46 -7.17 -10.92
CA GLY A 127 15.52 -6.85 -12.34
C GLY A 127 14.35 -5.94 -12.76
N LYS A 128 14.58 -5.15 -13.80
CA LYS A 128 13.53 -4.29 -14.34
C LYS A 128 12.44 -5.16 -14.96
N CYS A 129 11.19 -4.94 -14.56
CA CYS A 129 10.06 -5.53 -15.26
C CYS A 129 9.93 -4.93 -16.66
N GLU A 130 9.50 -5.73 -17.61
CA GLU A 130 9.17 -5.27 -18.96
C GLU A 130 8.04 -4.23 -18.90
N ARG A 131 8.18 -3.21 -19.73
CA ARG A 131 7.23 -2.08 -19.78
C ARG A 131 6.36 -2.09 -21.04
N ASN A 132 6.30 -3.22 -21.73
CA ASN A 132 5.60 -3.36 -23.01
C ASN A 132 4.09 -3.05 -22.88
N SER A 133 3.52 -3.32 -21.72
CA SER A 133 2.08 -3.07 -21.46
C SER A 133 1.77 -1.70 -20.85
N LEU A 134 2.77 -0.82 -20.68
CA LEU A 134 2.59 0.43 -19.94
C LEU A 134 1.52 1.34 -20.56
N SER A 135 1.47 1.45 -21.89
CA SER A 135 0.47 2.28 -22.58
C SER A 135 -0.94 1.74 -22.42
N ALA A 136 -1.12 0.41 -22.51
CA ALA A 136 -2.41 -0.23 -22.29
C ALA A 136 -2.86 -0.10 -20.82
N ASN A 137 -1.94 -0.25 -19.88
CA ASN A 137 -2.22 -0.07 -18.45
C ASN A 137 -2.57 1.40 -18.14
N GLU A 138 -1.90 2.36 -18.76
CA GLU A 138 -2.24 3.78 -18.63
C GLU A 138 -3.66 4.06 -19.14
N GLU A 139 -4.05 3.51 -20.30
CA GLU A 139 -5.39 3.69 -20.83
C GLU A 139 -6.47 3.11 -19.89
N ARG A 140 -6.26 1.89 -19.35
CA ARG A 140 -7.16 1.30 -18.35
C ARG A 140 -7.30 2.19 -17.11
N TYR A 141 -6.18 2.69 -16.60
CA TYR A 141 -6.17 3.61 -15.46
C TYR A 141 -6.97 4.89 -15.75
N GLN A 142 -6.76 5.50 -16.92
CA GLN A 142 -7.51 6.69 -17.34
C GLN A 142 -9.00 6.38 -17.52
N GLN A 143 -9.34 5.20 -18.02
CA GLN A 143 -10.72 4.76 -18.14
C GLN A 143 -11.41 4.65 -16.77
N THR A 144 -10.73 4.06 -15.77
CA THR A 144 -11.23 3.99 -14.39
C THR A 144 -11.52 5.37 -13.82
N ILE A 145 -10.69 6.36 -14.12
CA ILE A 145 -10.91 7.76 -13.71
C ILE A 145 -12.11 8.35 -14.41
N ARG A 146 -12.17 8.27 -15.74
CA ARG A 146 -13.27 8.87 -16.56
C ARG A 146 -14.63 8.29 -16.21
N GLU A 147 -14.70 6.99 -15.97
CA GLU A 147 -15.96 6.28 -15.71
C GLU A 147 -16.31 6.21 -14.22
N HIS A 148 -15.48 6.78 -13.34
CA HIS A 148 -15.65 6.71 -11.90
C HIS A 148 -15.89 5.27 -11.40
N ARG A 149 -15.16 4.30 -11.96
CA ARG A 149 -15.31 2.90 -11.59
C ARG A 149 -15.01 2.71 -10.11
N THR A 150 -15.86 1.94 -9.45
CA THR A 150 -15.71 1.56 -8.04
C THR A 150 -15.27 0.11 -7.89
N ARG A 151 -15.41 -0.72 -8.95
CA ARG A 151 -15.14 -2.14 -8.93
C ARG A 151 -14.57 -2.58 -10.27
N CYS A 152 -13.59 -3.49 -10.25
CA CYS A 152 -13.12 -4.16 -11.47
C CYS A 152 -13.94 -5.42 -11.76
N GLU A 153 -13.93 -5.84 -13.01
CA GLU A 153 -14.65 -7.05 -13.46
C GLU A 153 -13.89 -8.33 -13.06
N ILE A 154 -12.57 -8.31 -13.27
CA ILE A 154 -11.69 -9.48 -13.09
C ILE A 154 -10.77 -9.20 -11.91
N GLY A 155 -10.97 -9.90 -10.81
CA GLY A 155 -10.14 -9.70 -9.61
C GLY A 155 -10.49 -10.69 -8.49
N LEU A 156 -10.41 -10.23 -7.27
CA LEU A 156 -10.42 -11.00 -6.04
C LEU A 156 -11.56 -12.03 -5.94
N THR A 157 -12.76 -11.72 -6.42
CA THR A 157 -13.92 -12.64 -6.32
C THR A 157 -13.74 -13.95 -7.08
N ARG A 158 -12.82 -14.01 -8.05
CA ARG A 158 -12.48 -15.27 -8.76
C ARG A 158 -11.73 -16.26 -7.86
N HIS A 159 -11.14 -15.78 -6.78
CA HIS A 159 -10.29 -16.52 -5.86
C HIS A 159 -10.95 -16.74 -4.49
N LEU A 160 -12.11 -16.13 -4.27
CA LEU A 160 -12.87 -16.31 -3.04
C LEU A 160 -13.83 -17.50 -3.19
N GLY A 161 -13.83 -18.42 -2.23
CA GLY A 161 -14.86 -19.46 -2.12
C GLY A 161 -16.23 -18.86 -1.78
N GLU A 162 -17.32 -19.61 -1.99
CA GLU A 162 -18.68 -19.15 -1.70
C GLU A 162 -18.86 -18.66 -0.26
N THR A 163 -18.24 -19.32 0.70
CA THR A 163 -18.24 -18.93 2.13
C THR A 163 -17.54 -17.60 2.40
N ASP A 164 -16.56 -17.22 1.60
CA ASP A 164 -15.81 -15.97 1.76
C ASP A 164 -16.55 -14.77 1.16
N GLN A 165 -17.37 -15.01 0.15
CA GLN A 165 -18.18 -13.96 -0.51
C GLN A 165 -19.37 -13.53 0.36
N THR A 166 -19.90 -14.44 1.18
CA THR A 166 -21.08 -14.23 2.03
C THR A 166 -20.75 -13.95 3.50
N ARG A 167 -19.46 -13.99 3.86
CA ARG A 167 -19.05 -13.77 5.25
C ARG A 167 -19.42 -12.34 5.66
N THR A 168 -20.47 -12.22 6.45
CA THR A 168 -20.81 -10.99 7.16
C THR A 168 -19.58 -10.47 7.91
N PRO A 169 -19.34 -9.16 7.98
CA PRO A 169 -18.20 -8.62 8.70
C PRO A 169 -18.17 -9.17 10.11
N GLU A 170 -17.06 -9.80 10.49
CA GLU A 170 -16.84 -10.17 11.88
C GLU A 170 -16.96 -8.90 12.75
N PRO A 171 -17.54 -9.01 13.96
CA PRO A 171 -17.63 -7.87 14.84
C PRO A 171 -16.22 -7.28 15.04
N GLU A 172 -16.15 -5.97 14.96
CA GLU A 172 -14.92 -5.18 15.06
C GLU A 172 -13.94 -5.75 16.08
N VAL A 173 -12.77 -6.12 15.62
CA VAL A 173 -11.61 -6.22 16.52
C VAL A 173 -11.34 -4.81 17.01
N LYS A 174 -11.83 -4.48 18.20
CA LYS A 174 -11.47 -3.23 18.89
C LYS A 174 -9.96 -3.24 19.05
N ILE A 175 -9.28 -2.51 18.18
CA ILE A 175 -7.85 -2.31 18.28
C ILE A 175 -7.63 -1.54 19.59
N PRO A 176 -6.94 -2.10 20.59
CA PRO A 176 -6.71 -1.37 21.83
C PRO A 176 -5.94 -0.10 21.51
N VAL A 177 -6.55 1.03 21.71
CA VAL A 177 -5.87 2.32 21.66
C VAL A 177 -4.87 2.28 22.82
N PRO A 178 -3.54 2.37 22.56
CA PRO A 178 -2.58 2.45 23.65
C PRO A 178 -2.97 3.64 24.53
N ALA A 179 -3.17 3.38 25.81
CA ALA A 179 -3.44 4.40 26.81
C ALA A 179 -2.44 5.55 26.61
N SER A 180 -2.94 6.76 26.47
CA SER A 180 -2.11 7.96 26.50
C SER A 180 -1.29 7.90 27.78
N ALA A 181 0.03 7.69 27.66
CA ALA A 181 0.94 7.88 28.77
C ALA A 181 0.75 9.35 29.18
N GLY A 182 -0.02 9.57 30.24
CA GLY A 182 -0.06 10.83 30.96
C GLY A 182 1.31 11.03 31.61
N HIS A 183 1.90 12.11 31.28
CA HIS A 183 2.76 13.07 31.97
C HIS A 183 3.58 13.84 30.96
#